data_5088a1b4029cee56cec82d86bef90144
#
_entry.id   5088a1b4029cee56cec82d86bef90144
#
_cell.length_a   1.000
_cell.length_b   1.000
_cell.length_c   1.000
_cell.angle_alpha   90.00
_cell.angle_beta   90.00
_cell.angle_gamma   90.00
#
_symmetry.space_group_name_H-M   'P 1'
#
loop_
_entity.id
_entity.type
_entity.pdbx_description
1 polymer ?
#
loop_
_entity_poly.entity_id
_entity_poly.type
_entity_poly.pdbx_seq_one_letter_code
_entity_poly.pdbx_strand_id
1 'polypeptide(L)'
;MALILFAPIIVLFLVHSILTGADNTYKIGVISAPEDYVTQLAKGEDISVEVIDFSNGDMDLAIENAINAIKTEEITAAVSVPDDLANADIYLDGTDTAVAKQITGIIKSALSLTLREKLPISIEESEYRTTYVYGSEDTSSFDNFGAAMIGIIIFFFVFLIAGINFLGERNSGTLEKMLSTPIKRGEIVIGYVLGFSILALIQTVIVTVFVVYVLDVTVIGSIWYVLLINLLTAIMALTLGMAISGLASSEFQMVQFIPIIIIPQIFLCGLFSLTPGWELLGKFVPLTYSVGALREVMLHGNGIGDIWLDLLVILGFSAFFMLLNVSFLRKQRSI
;
A
#
# COMPACT_ATOMS: atom_id res chain seq x y z
N MET A 1 -23.37 -22.40 0.40
CA MET A 1 -22.41 -23.51 0.62
C MET A 1 -21.26 -23.52 -0.37
N ALA A 2 -21.50 -23.48 -1.70
CA ALA A 2 -20.41 -23.49 -2.68
C ALA A 2 -19.38 -22.35 -2.45
N LEU A 3 -19.84 -21.14 -2.18
CA LEU A 3 -19.00 -19.97 -1.98
C LEU A 3 -18.02 -20.08 -0.81
N ILE A 4 -18.44 -20.75 0.29
CA ILE A 4 -17.57 -20.99 1.47
C ILE A 4 -16.44 -21.99 1.12
N LEU A 5 -16.73 -22.93 0.23
CA LEU A 5 -15.76 -23.95 -0.19
C LEU A 5 -14.73 -23.37 -1.18
N PHE A 6 -15.15 -22.44 -2.06
CA PHE A 6 -14.29 -21.85 -3.08
C PHE A 6 -13.50 -20.61 -2.60
N ALA A 7 -13.99 -19.87 -1.60
CA ALA A 7 -13.28 -18.69 -1.10
C ALA A 7 -11.84 -19.01 -0.63
N PRO A 8 -11.57 -20.05 0.16
CA PRO A 8 -10.21 -20.42 0.56
C PRO A 8 -9.32 -20.78 -0.64
N ILE A 9 -9.89 -21.45 -1.65
CA ILE A 9 -9.15 -21.84 -2.87
C ILE A 9 -8.77 -20.61 -3.68
N ILE A 10 -9.69 -19.66 -3.84
CA ILE A 10 -9.42 -18.39 -4.53
C ILE A 10 -8.35 -17.60 -3.80
N VAL A 11 -8.42 -17.53 -2.46
CA VAL A 11 -7.41 -16.85 -1.64
C VAL A 11 -6.06 -17.52 -1.79
N LEU A 12 -5.99 -18.86 -1.68
CA LEU A 12 -4.73 -19.59 -1.84
C LEU A 12 -4.14 -19.44 -3.25
N PHE A 13 -4.99 -19.43 -4.28
CA PHE A 13 -4.57 -19.17 -5.65
C PHE A 13 -4.01 -17.77 -5.82
N LEU A 14 -4.69 -16.74 -5.25
CA LEU A 14 -4.22 -15.35 -5.26
C LEU A 14 -2.86 -15.20 -4.53
N VAL A 15 -2.75 -15.77 -3.32
CA VAL A 15 -1.50 -15.76 -2.56
C VAL A 15 -0.37 -16.44 -3.34
N HIS A 16 -0.64 -17.64 -3.87
CA HIS A 16 0.35 -18.37 -4.66
C HIS A 16 0.77 -17.56 -5.90
N SER A 17 -0.19 -17.03 -6.66
CA SER A 17 0.08 -16.25 -7.88
C SER A 17 0.84 -14.94 -7.60
N ILE A 18 0.57 -14.28 -6.46
CA ILE A 18 1.30 -13.06 -6.07
C ILE A 18 2.73 -13.41 -5.64
N LEU A 19 2.88 -14.44 -4.81
CA LEU A 19 4.20 -14.83 -4.28
C LEU A 19 5.11 -15.50 -5.32
N THR A 20 4.56 -16.27 -6.25
CA THR A 20 5.34 -16.97 -7.28
C THR A 20 5.49 -16.15 -8.56
N GLY A 21 4.65 -15.15 -8.80
CA GLY A 21 4.70 -14.28 -9.98
C GLY A 21 5.51 -12.99 -9.77
N ALA A 22 6.07 -12.77 -8.60
CA ALA A 22 7.00 -11.69 -8.35
C ALA A 22 8.38 -12.10 -8.91
N ASP A 23 8.60 -11.92 -10.21
CA ASP A 23 9.93 -11.71 -10.73
C ASP A 23 10.41 -10.38 -10.15
N ASN A 24 10.97 -10.42 -8.94
CA ASN A 24 11.57 -9.28 -8.27
C ASN A 24 12.89 -8.94 -8.99
N THR A 25 12.78 -8.41 -10.20
CA THR A 25 13.95 -7.88 -10.89
C THR A 25 14.26 -6.52 -10.31
N TYR A 26 15.25 -6.44 -9.43
CA TYR A 26 15.72 -5.18 -8.88
C TYR A 26 16.52 -4.42 -9.92
N LYS A 27 16.13 -3.18 -10.20
CA LYS A 27 16.87 -2.28 -11.07
C LYS A 27 17.88 -1.52 -10.22
N ILE A 28 19.16 -1.79 -10.42
CA ILE A 28 20.25 -1.12 -9.71
C ILE A 28 20.94 -0.17 -10.67
N GLY A 29 20.89 1.12 -10.37
CA GLY A 29 21.64 2.15 -11.07
C GLY A 29 23.11 2.12 -10.66
N VAL A 30 24.03 2.16 -11.63
CA VAL A 30 25.47 2.28 -11.37
C VAL A 30 25.92 3.68 -11.73
N ILE A 31 26.29 4.46 -10.70
CA ILE A 31 26.78 5.83 -10.86
C ILE A 31 28.24 5.79 -11.33
N SER A 32 29.10 5.02 -10.65
CA SER A 32 30.49 4.76 -11.01
C SER A 32 30.92 3.42 -10.45
N ALA A 33 31.51 2.55 -11.27
CA ALA A 33 32.06 1.30 -10.77
C ALA A 33 33.02 0.69 -11.80
N PRO A 34 34.02 -0.12 -11.36
CA PRO A 34 34.84 -0.92 -12.24
C PRO A 34 34.02 -1.93 -13.06
N GLU A 35 34.40 -2.20 -14.32
CA GLU A 35 33.69 -3.14 -15.21
C GLU A 35 33.54 -4.55 -14.59
N ASP A 36 34.56 -5.01 -13.86
CA ASP A 36 34.56 -6.31 -13.18
C ASP A 36 33.43 -6.38 -12.14
N TYR A 37 33.21 -5.29 -11.37
CA TYR A 37 32.14 -5.21 -10.38
C TYR A 37 30.76 -5.20 -11.06
N VAL A 38 30.59 -4.39 -12.11
CA VAL A 38 29.33 -4.34 -12.88
C VAL A 38 28.98 -5.71 -13.45
N THR A 39 29.98 -6.43 -13.95
CA THR A 39 29.85 -7.79 -14.49
C THR A 39 29.43 -8.79 -13.40
N GLN A 40 29.99 -8.69 -12.20
CA GLN A 40 29.61 -9.55 -11.08
C GLN A 40 28.21 -9.21 -10.54
N LEU A 41 27.84 -7.93 -10.47
CA LEU A 41 26.52 -7.49 -10.05
C LEU A 41 25.44 -7.98 -11.05
N ALA A 42 25.70 -7.92 -12.35
CA ALA A 42 24.77 -8.36 -13.39
C ALA A 42 24.59 -9.90 -13.49
N LYS A 43 25.42 -10.69 -12.82
CA LYS A 43 25.25 -12.16 -12.75
C LYS A 43 24.16 -12.60 -11.76
N GLY A 44 23.66 -11.69 -10.93
CA GLY A 44 22.52 -11.99 -10.02
C GLY A 44 21.27 -12.34 -10.82
N GLU A 45 20.58 -13.44 -10.45
CA GLU A 45 19.41 -13.96 -11.19
C GLU A 45 18.22 -12.97 -11.21
N ASP A 46 18.11 -12.09 -10.20
CA ASP A 46 16.99 -11.16 -10.02
C ASP A 46 17.41 -9.69 -10.17
N ILE A 47 18.47 -9.39 -10.93
CA ILE A 47 19.01 -8.03 -11.03
C ILE A 47 19.07 -7.57 -12.47
N SER A 48 18.56 -6.38 -12.76
CA SER A 48 18.88 -5.61 -13.95
C SER A 48 19.77 -4.43 -13.58
N VAL A 49 20.91 -4.31 -14.24
CA VAL A 49 21.85 -3.20 -14.01
C VAL A 49 21.58 -2.12 -15.04
N GLU A 50 21.32 -0.91 -14.57
CA GLU A 50 21.19 0.28 -15.40
C GLU A 50 22.37 1.21 -15.11
N VAL A 51 23.13 1.55 -16.14
CA VAL A 51 24.26 2.49 -15.99
C VAL A 51 23.70 3.92 -16.08
N ILE A 52 23.85 4.67 -15.00
CA ILE A 52 23.48 6.08 -14.95
C ILE A 52 24.56 6.90 -15.62
N ASP A 53 24.20 7.57 -16.73
CA ASP A 53 25.15 8.29 -17.57
C ASP A 53 25.67 9.56 -16.88
N PHE A 54 27.00 9.71 -16.91
CA PHE A 54 27.74 10.89 -16.48
C PHE A 54 27.92 11.88 -17.64
N SER A 55 26.87 12.43 -18.17
CA SER A 55 26.95 13.23 -19.39
C SER A 55 27.88 14.47 -19.32
N ASN A 56 28.37 14.87 -18.14
CA ASN A 56 29.25 16.01 -17.95
C ASN A 56 30.47 15.78 -17.02
N GLY A 57 30.69 14.56 -16.54
CA GLY A 57 31.79 14.26 -15.61
C GLY A 57 31.59 14.85 -14.18
N ASP A 58 30.38 15.31 -13.86
CA ASP A 58 30.03 15.85 -12.56
C ASP A 58 29.37 14.77 -11.71
N MET A 59 30.10 14.31 -10.69
CA MET A 59 29.67 13.26 -9.77
C MET A 59 28.43 13.67 -8.96
N ASP A 60 28.37 14.94 -8.55
CA ASP A 60 27.27 15.45 -7.74
C ASP A 60 25.95 15.44 -8.54
N LEU A 61 26.02 15.80 -9.83
CA LEU A 61 24.86 15.74 -10.72
C LEU A 61 24.38 14.30 -10.96
N ALA A 62 25.32 13.36 -11.09
CA ALA A 62 24.96 11.95 -11.27
C ALA A 62 24.30 11.35 -10.00
N ILE A 63 24.78 11.74 -8.82
CA ILE A 63 24.15 11.36 -7.54
C ILE A 63 22.74 11.96 -7.45
N GLU A 64 22.57 13.21 -7.81
CA GLU A 64 21.25 13.87 -7.81
C GLU A 64 20.27 13.17 -8.78
N ASN A 65 20.73 12.81 -9.98
CA ASN A 65 19.95 12.06 -10.95
C ASN A 65 19.57 10.66 -10.42
N ALA A 66 20.49 9.97 -9.77
CA ALA A 66 20.23 8.67 -9.14
C ALA A 66 19.20 8.77 -8.02
N ILE A 67 19.31 9.78 -7.17
CA ILE A 67 18.33 10.04 -6.10
C ILE A 67 16.95 10.35 -6.69
N ASN A 68 16.87 11.13 -7.77
CA ASN A 68 15.62 11.41 -8.44
C ASN A 68 15.02 10.16 -9.10
N ALA A 69 15.84 9.31 -9.72
CA ALA A 69 15.40 8.04 -10.31
C ALA A 69 14.87 7.06 -9.24
N ILE A 70 15.43 7.05 -8.02
CA ILE A 70 14.89 6.30 -6.89
C ILE A 70 13.54 6.90 -6.45
N LYS A 71 13.44 8.23 -6.35
CA LYS A 71 12.20 8.93 -5.97
C LYS A 71 11.06 8.71 -6.96
N THR A 72 11.37 8.54 -8.25
CA THR A 72 10.39 8.25 -9.32
C THR A 72 10.15 6.76 -9.55
N GLU A 73 10.72 5.90 -8.69
CA GLU A 73 10.63 4.43 -8.80
C GLU A 73 11.14 3.86 -10.12
N GLU A 74 11.99 4.60 -10.84
CA GLU A 74 12.62 4.12 -12.08
C GLU A 74 13.68 3.07 -11.77
N ILE A 75 14.44 3.25 -10.67
CA ILE A 75 15.43 2.31 -10.13
C ILE A 75 15.15 2.05 -8.64
N THR A 76 15.53 0.87 -8.16
CA THR A 76 15.33 0.44 -6.76
C THR A 76 16.45 0.92 -5.85
N ALA A 77 17.67 0.97 -6.38
CA ALA A 77 18.86 1.44 -5.66
C ALA A 77 19.90 1.98 -6.66
N ALA A 78 20.84 2.76 -6.15
CA ALA A 78 22.02 3.17 -6.92
C ALA A 78 23.28 2.90 -6.13
N VAL A 79 24.37 2.58 -6.82
CA VAL A 79 25.66 2.30 -6.21
C VAL A 79 26.78 3.06 -6.91
N SER A 80 27.70 3.59 -6.10
CA SER A 80 28.94 4.17 -6.56
C SER A 80 30.10 3.44 -5.88
N VAL A 81 30.98 2.83 -6.68
CA VAL A 81 32.13 2.06 -6.21
C VAL A 81 33.38 2.63 -6.83
N PRO A 82 34.34 3.17 -6.06
CA PRO A 82 35.59 3.67 -6.59
C PRO A 82 36.49 2.52 -7.13
N ASP A 83 37.45 2.88 -7.96
CA ASP A 83 38.35 1.89 -8.63
C ASP A 83 39.18 1.05 -7.64
N ASP A 84 39.43 1.57 -6.44
CA ASP A 84 40.16 0.87 -5.38
C ASP A 84 39.30 -0.13 -4.60
N LEU A 85 37.99 -0.17 -4.86
CA LEU A 85 37.00 -1.02 -4.18
C LEU A 85 36.96 -0.83 -2.65
N ALA A 86 37.57 0.24 -2.12
CA ALA A 86 37.74 0.41 -0.67
C ALA A 86 36.48 0.90 0.02
N ASN A 87 35.71 1.78 -0.63
CA ASN A 87 34.50 2.40 -0.08
C ASN A 87 33.41 2.40 -1.14
N ALA A 88 32.25 1.84 -0.84
CA ALA A 88 31.09 1.86 -1.72
C ALA A 88 29.98 2.74 -1.12
N ASP A 89 29.50 3.71 -1.88
CA ASP A 89 28.32 4.47 -1.51
C ASP A 89 27.07 3.83 -2.13
N ILE A 90 26.10 3.50 -1.28
CA ILE A 90 24.85 2.83 -1.67
C ILE A 90 23.70 3.80 -1.36
N TYR A 91 22.90 4.11 -2.37
CA TYR A 91 21.70 4.93 -2.29
C TYR A 91 20.49 4.03 -2.51
N LEU A 92 19.54 4.02 -1.59
CA LEU A 92 18.37 3.17 -1.69
C LEU A 92 17.16 3.76 -0.97
N ASP A 93 15.98 3.29 -1.33
CA ASP A 93 14.77 3.56 -0.57
C ASP A 93 14.73 2.67 0.67
N GLY A 94 14.72 3.27 1.86
CA GLY A 94 14.68 2.57 3.14
C GLY A 94 13.26 2.31 3.66
N THR A 95 12.21 2.67 2.93
CA THR A 95 10.82 2.45 3.36
C THR A 95 10.44 0.98 3.38
N ASP A 96 10.99 0.17 2.44
CA ASP A 96 10.90 -1.29 2.49
C ASP A 96 12.23 -1.88 2.98
N THR A 97 12.32 -2.13 4.28
CA THR A 97 13.54 -2.64 4.91
C THR A 97 13.90 -4.07 4.47
N ALA A 98 12.93 -4.88 4.02
CA ALA A 98 13.21 -6.22 3.51
C ALA A 98 13.95 -6.12 2.16
N VAL A 99 13.43 -5.30 1.25
CA VAL A 99 14.04 -5.00 -0.05
C VAL A 99 15.39 -4.32 0.14
N ALA A 100 15.48 -3.31 1.01
CA ALA A 100 16.71 -2.60 1.31
C ALA A 100 17.82 -3.52 1.82
N LYS A 101 17.52 -4.43 2.75
CA LYS A 101 18.48 -5.44 3.26
C LYS A 101 18.90 -6.43 2.17
N GLN A 102 17.96 -6.88 1.34
CA GLN A 102 18.25 -7.82 0.25
C GLN A 102 19.18 -7.17 -0.77
N ILE A 103 18.88 -5.97 -1.25
CA ILE A 103 19.71 -5.22 -2.21
C ILE A 103 21.08 -4.92 -1.63
N THR A 104 21.16 -4.46 -0.38
CA THR A 104 22.43 -4.23 0.30
C THR A 104 23.25 -5.51 0.40
N GLY A 105 22.61 -6.66 0.67
CA GLY A 105 23.24 -7.96 0.69
C GLY A 105 23.82 -8.35 -0.69
N ILE A 106 23.07 -8.10 -1.75
CA ILE A 106 23.49 -8.38 -3.13
C ILE A 106 24.70 -7.50 -3.54
N ILE A 107 24.61 -6.20 -3.28
CA ILE A 107 25.69 -5.23 -3.57
C ILE A 107 26.98 -5.62 -2.82
N LYS A 108 26.86 -5.97 -1.53
CA LYS A 108 27.99 -6.44 -0.70
C LYS A 108 28.58 -7.76 -1.22
N SER A 109 27.76 -8.71 -1.61
CA SER A 109 28.23 -9.99 -2.14
C SER A 109 28.98 -9.81 -3.47
N ALA A 110 28.46 -8.97 -4.37
CA ALA A 110 29.15 -8.62 -5.62
C ALA A 110 30.49 -7.93 -5.34
N LEU A 111 30.55 -6.99 -4.37
CA LEU A 111 31.80 -6.33 -3.99
C LEU A 111 32.80 -7.32 -3.40
N SER A 112 32.38 -8.19 -2.50
CA SER A 112 33.28 -9.21 -1.90
C SER A 112 33.78 -10.22 -2.91
N LEU A 113 32.99 -10.62 -3.91
CA LEU A 113 33.41 -11.49 -5.00
C LEU A 113 34.42 -10.82 -5.90
N THR A 114 34.22 -9.55 -6.27
CA THR A 114 35.15 -8.78 -7.12
C THR A 114 36.48 -8.57 -6.39
N LEU A 115 36.46 -8.23 -5.09
CA LEU A 115 37.68 -8.09 -4.29
C LEU A 115 38.47 -9.41 -4.20
N ARG A 116 37.76 -10.52 -4.00
CA ARG A 116 38.35 -11.85 -3.89
C ARG A 116 39.02 -12.31 -5.19
N GLU A 117 38.53 -11.85 -6.33
CA GLU A 117 39.09 -12.13 -7.64
C GLU A 117 40.35 -11.30 -7.90
N LYS A 118 40.41 -10.04 -7.43
CA LYS A 118 41.53 -9.11 -7.59
C LYS A 118 42.66 -9.29 -6.56
N LEU A 119 42.33 -9.64 -5.33
CA LEU A 119 43.28 -9.72 -4.21
C LEU A 119 43.13 -11.06 -3.46
N PRO A 120 44.04 -12.04 -3.67
CA PRO A 120 43.94 -13.35 -3.01
C PRO A 120 44.41 -13.35 -1.55
N ILE A 121 44.37 -12.23 -0.84
CA ILE A 121 44.80 -12.08 0.57
C ILE A 121 43.61 -11.63 1.42
N SER A 122 43.59 -12.10 2.67
CA SER A 122 42.51 -11.79 3.66
C SER A 122 42.12 -10.31 3.66
N ILE A 123 40.87 -10.06 3.27
CA ILE A 123 40.31 -8.73 3.07
C ILE A 123 39.82 -8.25 4.45
N GLU A 124 40.31 -7.11 4.93
CA GLU A 124 39.62 -6.28 5.90
C GLU A 124 38.28 -5.87 5.28
N GLU A 125 37.20 -5.83 6.11
CA GLU A 125 35.85 -5.48 5.65
C GLU A 125 35.88 -4.15 4.90
N SER A 126 35.43 -4.16 3.64
CA SER A 126 35.29 -2.93 2.86
C SER A 126 34.28 -2.02 3.57
N GLU A 127 34.67 -0.78 3.83
CA GLU A 127 33.74 0.22 4.34
C GLU A 127 32.73 0.57 3.23
N TYR A 128 31.46 0.59 3.58
CA TYR A 128 30.39 1.07 2.70
C TYR A 128 29.55 2.08 3.44
N ARG A 129 29.13 3.11 2.73
CA ARG A 129 28.20 4.13 3.25
C ARG A 129 26.84 3.92 2.58
N THR A 130 25.82 3.67 3.39
CA THR A 130 24.44 3.58 2.90
C THR A 130 23.74 4.92 3.14
N THR A 131 23.21 5.50 2.08
CA THR A 131 22.40 6.71 2.14
C THR A 131 20.97 6.34 1.77
N TYR A 132 20.07 6.51 2.73
CA TYR A 132 18.65 6.26 2.51
C TYR A 132 18.01 7.50 1.90
N VAL A 133 17.35 7.35 0.75
CA VAL A 133 16.62 8.44 0.08
C VAL A 133 15.32 8.72 0.84
N TYR A 134 14.69 7.65 1.35
CA TYR A 134 13.56 7.68 2.26
C TYR A 134 13.81 6.71 3.41
N GLY A 135 13.22 6.99 4.58
CA GLY A 135 13.40 6.16 5.76
C GLY A 135 14.79 6.28 6.39
N SER A 136 15.17 5.30 7.18
CA SER A 136 16.48 5.23 7.86
C SER A 136 16.84 3.77 8.13
N GLU A 137 18.07 3.51 8.58
CA GLU A 137 18.50 2.17 9.02
C GLU A 137 17.62 1.63 10.16
N ASP A 138 17.07 2.53 10.99
CA ASP A 138 16.16 2.23 12.09
C ASP A 138 14.69 2.07 11.65
N THR A 139 14.35 2.39 10.38
CA THR A 139 12.98 2.20 9.86
C THR A 139 12.66 0.72 9.91
N SER A 140 11.68 0.34 10.73
CA SER A 140 11.33 -1.06 10.88
C SER A 140 10.46 -1.53 9.71
N SER A 141 10.59 -2.81 9.33
CA SER A 141 9.64 -3.43 8.38
C SER A 141 8.19 -3.25 8.86
N PHE A 142 8.00 -3.04 10.16
CA PHE A 142 6.71 -2.79 10.77
C PHE A 142 6.15 -1.41 10.43
N ASP A 143 6.97 -0.39 10.15
CA ASP A 143 6.47 0.95 9.79
C ASP A 143 5.74 0.93 8.45
N ASN A 144 6.29 0.23 7.46
CA ASN A 144 5.64 0.05 6.17
C ASN A 144 4.32 -0.74 6.29
N PHE A 145 4.33 -1.83 7.08
CA PHE A 145 3.12 -2.57 7.40
C PHE A 145 2.14 -1.73 8.24
N GLY A 146 2.64 -0.95 9.18
CA GLY A 146 1.85 -0.11 10.08
C GLY A 146 1.01 0.91 9.32
N ALA A 147 1.61 1.63 8.36
CA ALA A 147 0.89 2.58 7.51
C ALA A 147 -0.27 1.91 6.74
N ALA A 148 -0.02 0.73 6.16
CA ALA A 148 -1.06 -0.03 5.47
C ALA A 148 -2.12 -0.58 6.45
N MET A 149 -1.69 -1.10 7.60
CA MET A 149 -2.58 -1.70 8.60
C MET A 149 -3.62 -0.72 9.16
N ILE A 150 -3.25 0.55 9.37
CA ILE A 150 -4.22 1.57 9.81
C ILE A 150 -5.40 1.62 8.84
N GLY A 151 -5.13 1.80 7.54
CA GLY A 151 -6.16 1.87 6.51
C GLY A 151 -6.99 0.59 6.42
N ILE A 152 -6.34 -0.57 6.44
CA ILE A 152 -6.98 -1.89 6.38
C ILE A 152 -7.91 -2.12 7.57
N ILE A 153 -7.45 -1.85 8.79
CA ILE A 153 -8.24 -2.04 10.02
C ILE A 153 -9.45 -1.12 10.03
N ILE A 154 -9.27 0.16 9.70
CA ILE A 154 -10.38 1.12 9.65
C ILE A 154 -11.38 0.68 8.58
N PHE A 155 -10.92 0.35 7.39
CA PHE A 155 -11.77 -0.13 6.30
C PHE A 155 -12.56 -1.37 6.71
N PHE A 156 -11.90 -2.37 7.29
CA PHE A 156 -12.50 -3.63 7.71
C PHE A 156 -13.63 -3.43 8.73
N PHE A 157 -13.32 -2.75 9.83
CA PHE A 157 -14.29 -2.60 10.92
C PHE A 157 -15.46 -1.71 10.53
N VAL A 158 -15.21 -0.62 9.81
CA VAL A 158 -16.31 0.27 9.36
C VAL A 158 -17.19 -0.44 8.34
N PHE A 159 -16.61 -1.17 7.38
CA PHE A 159 -17.33 -1.99 6.41
C PHE A 159 -18.23 -3.02 7.13
N LEU A 160 -17.70 -3.74 8.11
CA LEU A 160 -18.40 -4.75 8.87
C LEU A 160 -19.58 -4.16 9.62
N ILE A 161 -19.31 -3.12 10.44
CA ILE A 161 -20.32 -2.49 11.29
C ILE A 161 -21.43 -1.86 10.45
N ALA A 162 -21.07 -1.13 9.40
CA ALA A 162 -22.03 -0.49 8.52
C ALA A 162 -22.91 -1.52 7.79
N GLY A 163 -22.31 -2.60 7.29
CA GLY A 163 -23.02 -3.65 6.57
C GLY A 163 -24.01 -4.40 7.45
N ILE A 164 -23.60 -4.81 8.65
CA ILE A 164 -24.46 -5.54 9.59
C ILE A 164 -25.58 -4.65 10.10
N ASN A 165 -25.27 -3.41 10.52
CA ASN A 165 -26.29 -2.51 11.06
C ASN A 165 -27.33 -2.13 9.99
N PHE A 166 -26.90 -1.79 8.76
CA PHE A 166 -27.84 -1.46 7.70
C PHE A 166 -28.72 -2.64 7.29
N LEU A 167 -28.17 -3.87 7.31
CA LEU A 167 -28.93 -5.10 7.12
C LEU A 167 -29.97 -5.29 8.25
N GLY A 168 -29.57 -5.03 9.49
CA GLY A 168 -30.46 -5.08 10.67
C GLY A 168 -31.64 -4.11 10.53
N GLU A 169 -31.39 -2.87 10.10
CA GLU A 169 -32.44 -1.87 9.84
C GLU A 169 -33.42 -2.32 8.74
N ARG A 170 -32.91 -3.00 7.72
CA ARG A 170 -33.77 -3.56 6.67
C ARG A 170 -34.61 -4.73 7.20
N ASN A 171 -33.99 -5.65 7.94
CA ASN A 171 -34.68 -6.85 8.44
C ASN A 171 -35.69 -6.53 9.56
N SER A 172 -35.48 -5.47 10.34
CA SER A 172 -36.39 -4.99 11.36
C SER A 172 -37.61 -4.23 10.79
N GLY A 173 -37.61 -3.93 9.49
CA GLY A 173 -38.67 -3.14 8.85
C GLY A 173 -38.58 -1.64 9.12
N THR A 174 -37.53 -1.16 9.80
CA THR A 174 -37.29 0.27 10.04
C THR A 174 -37.11 1.02 8.72
N LEU A 175 -36.33 0.44 7.80
CA LEU A 175 -36.08 1.00 6.47
C LEU A 175 -37.41 1.10 5.66
N GLU A 176 -38.27 0.10 5.73
CA GLU A 176 -39.58 0.12 5.04
C GLU A 176 -40.51 1.23 5.60
N LYS A 177 -40.50 1.42 6.93
CA LYS A 177 -41.23 2.53 7.54
C LYS A 177 -40.72 3.88 7.07
N MET A 178 -39.42 4.08 6.96
CA MET A 178 -38.84 5.30 6.39
C MET A 178 -39.23 5.50 4.93
N LEU A 179 -39.20 4.44 4.12
CA LEU A 179 -39.58 4.48 2.71
C LEU A 179 -41.06 4.77 2.49
N SER A 180 -41.94 4.57 3.50
CA SER A 180 -43.35 4.93 3.46
C SER A 180 -43.61 6.41 3.74
N THR A 181 -42.63 7.16 4.21
CA THR A 181 -42.68 8.61 4.40
C THR A 181 -42.33 9.38 3.11
N PRO A 182 -42.62 10.68 2.99
CA PRO A 182 -42.29 11.46 1.81
C PRO A 182 -40.81 11.80 1.65
N ILE A 183 -39.91 11.14 2.39
CA ILE A 183 -38.45 11.33 2.33
C ILE A 183 -37.91 10.72 1.04
N LYS A 184 -36.97 11.43 0.39
CA LYS A 184 -36.27 10.92 -0.80
C LYS A 184 -35.24 9.86 -0.40
N ARG A 185 -35.07 8.84 -1.24
CA ARG A 185 -34.11 7.73 -0.98
C ARG A 185 -32.67 8.19 -0.81
N GLY A 186 -32.27 9.22 -1.54
CA GLY A 186 -30.96 9.84 -1.36
C GLY A 186 -30.80 10.48 0.02
N GLU A 187 -31.83 11.10 0.55
CA GLU A 187 -31.83 11.68 1.91
C GLU A 187 -31.67 10.59 2.98
N ILE A 188 -32.31 9.43 2.78
CA ILE A 188 -32.15 8.27 3.66
C ILE A 188 -30.68 7.79 3.64
N VAL A 189 -30.11 7.57 2.45
CA VAL A 189 -28.71 7.12 2.32
C VAL A 189 -27.75 8.12 2.97
N ILE A 190 -27.90 9.41 2.67
CA ILE A 190 -27.07 10.47 3.26
C ILE A 190 -27.24 10.50 4.79
N GLY A 191 -28.47 10.36 5.30
CA GLY A 191 -28.74 10.31 6.74
C GLY A 191 -28.00 9.17 7.43
N TYR A 192 -28.01 7.96 6.84
CA TYR A 192 -27.23 6.81 7.35
C TYR A 192 -25.74 7.06 7.27
N VAL A 193 -25.26 7.59 6.15
CA VAL A 193 -23.83 7.91 5.98
C VAL A 193 -23.39 8.92 7.03
N LEU A 194 -24.12 10.00 7.25
CA LEU A 194 -23.79 10.99 8.27
C LEU A 194 -23.85 10.42 9.69
N GLY A 195 -24.89 9.63 9.99
CA GLY A 195 -25.03 9.00 11.31
C GLY A 195 -23.87 8.04 11.63
N PHE A 196 -23.55 7.14 10.71
CA PHE A 196 -22.44 6.20 10.90
C PHE A 196 -21.07 6.87 10.80
N SER A 197 -20.92 7.98 10.05
CA SER A 197 -19.66 8.72 9.97
C SER A 197 -19.19 9.27 11.32
N ILE A 198 -20.11 9.56 12.24
CA ILE A 198 -19.76 9.98 13.61
C ILE A 198 -19.04 8.84 14.34
N LEU A 199 -19.58 7.62 14.26
CA LEU A 199 -18.94 6.44 14.86
C LEU A 199 -17.60 6.11 14.16
N ALA A 200 -17.58 6.21 12.83
CA ALA A 200 -16.38 6.03 12.03
C ALA A 200 -15.28 7.03 12.38
N LEU A 201 -15.63 8.30 12.64
CA LEU A 201 -14.68 9.32 13.08
C LEU A 201 -14.09 8.97 14.44
N ILE A 202 -14.90 8.57 15.40
CA ILE A 202 -14.43 8.14 16.73
C ILE A 202 -13.47 6.96 16.58
N GLN A 203 -13.86 5.95 15.80
CA GLN A 203 -13.03 4.77 15.53
C GLN A 203 -11.72 5.16 14.86
N THR A 204 -11.74 6.02 13.84
CA THR A 204 -10.56 6.52 13.13
C THR A 204 -9.57 7.16 14.08
N VAL A 205 -10.04 8.04 14.98
CA VAL A 205 -9.19 8.69 15.97
C VAL A 205 -8.58 7.66 16.92
N ILE A 206 -9.39 6.73 17.46
CA ILE A 206 -8.91 5.70 18.40
C ILE A 206 -7.86 4.81 17.74
N VAL A 207 -8.12 4.31 16.52
CA VAL A 207 -7.18 3.42 15.81
C VAL A 207 -5.90 4.17 15.45
N THR A 208 -5.99 5.40 14.93
CA THR A 208 -4.81 6.18 14.59
C THR A 208 -3.95 6.49 15.81
N VAL A 209 -4.56 6.92 16.91
CA VAL A 209 -3.85 7.15 18.18
C VAL A 209 -3.19 5.87 18.70
N PHE A 210 -3.90 4.74 18.65
CA PHE A 210 -3.35 3.46 19.09
C PHE A 210 -2.13 3.04 18.24
N VAL A 211 -2.23 3.11 16.91
CA VAL A 211 -1.12 2.68 16.04
C VAL A 211 0.09 3.60 16.17
N VAL A 212 -0.13 4.91 16.26
CA VAL A 212 0.98 5.88 16.36
C VAL A 212 1.64 5.87 17.74
N TYR A 213 0.86 5.85 18.83
CA TYR A 213 1.39 6.03 20.18
C TYR A 213 1.57 4.74 20.99
N VAL A 214 0.89 3.64 20.63
CA VAL A 214 1.00 2.36 21.34
C VAL A 214 1.85 1.36 20.56
N LEU A 215 1.69 1.32 19.21
CA LEU A 215 2.50 0.47 18.36
C LEU A 215 3.78 1.18 17.85
N ASP A 216 3.95 2.46 18.19
CA ASP A 216 5.12 3.28 17.87
C ASP A 216 5.45 3.34 16.36
N VAL A 217 4.41 3.36 15.53
CA VAL A 217 4.58 3.45 14.08
C VAL A 217 4.98 4.87 13.70
N THR A 218 6.05 4.98 12.96
CA THR A 218 6.63 6.27 12.54
C THR A 218 5.67 7.05 11.63
N VAL A 219 5.50 8.35 11.93
CA VAL A 219 4.75 9.30 11.10
C VAL A 219 5.65 10.50 10.83
N ILE A 220 6.25 10.55 9.63
CA ILE A 220 7.13 11.66 9.22
C ILE A 220 6.30 12.89 8.88
N GLY A 221 5.17 12.70 8.21
CA GLY A 221 4.28 13.77 7.80
C GLY A 221 3.28 14.21 8.87
N SER A 222 2.25 14.95 8.45
CA SER A 222 1.25 15.49 9.38
C SER A 222 0.19 14.45 9.76
N ILE A 223 0.00 14.23 11.05
CA ILE A 223 -1.06 13.35 11.58
C ILE A 223 -2.47 13.78 11.15
N TRP A 224 -2.67 15.06 10.85
CA TRP A 224 -3.95 15.56 10.35
C TRP A 224 -4.29 15.01 8.96
N TYR A 225 -3.29 14.80 8.11
CA TYR A 225 -3.49 14.15 6.81
C TYR A 225 -3.79 12.67 6.98
N VAL A 226 -3.12 11.98 7.92
CA VAL A 226 -3.43 10.59 8.28
C VAL A 226 -4.88 10.46 8.72
N LEU A 227 -5.35 11.35 9.62
CA LEU A 227 -6.75 11.36 10.07
C LEU A 227 -7.72 11.65 8.92
N LEU A 228 -7.41 12.57 8.02
CA LEU A 228 -8.22 12.89 6.86
C LEU A 228 -8.37 11.69 5.91
N ILE A 229 -7.25 11.05 5.55
CA ILE A 229 -7.25 9.86 4.69
C ILE A 229 -8.08 8.75 5.32
N ASN A 230 -7.85 8.48 6.60
CA ASN A 230 -8.58 7.45 7.34
C ASN A 230 -10.07 7.74 7.45
N LEU A 231 -10.47 9.00 7.63
CA LEU A 231 -11.89 9.39 7.65
C LEU A 231 -12.55 9.16 6.28
N LEU A 232 -11.87 9.54 5.19
CA LEU A 232 -12.38 9.30 3.83
C LEU A 232 -12.45 7.80 3.51
N THR A 233 -11.46 7.02 3.94
CA THR A 233 -11.44 5.56 3.87
C THR A 233 -12.62 4.96 4.63
N ALA A 234 -12.91 5.48 5.81
CA ALA A 234 -14.06 5.04 6.61
C ALA A 234 -15.40 5.32 5.92
N ILE A 235 -15.58 6.51 5.33
CA ILE A 235 -16.79 6.85 4.56
C ILE A 235 -16.93 5.93 3.34
N MET A 236 -15.84 5.63 2.66
CA MET A 236 -15.82 4.70 1.52
C MET A 236 -16.20 3.28 1.96
N ALA A 237 -15.60 2.78 3.04
CA ALA A 237 -15.90 1.46 3.59
C ALA A 237 -17.36 1.35 4.05
N LEU A 238 -17.88 2.41 4.69
CA LEU A 238 -19.26 2.50 5.12
C LEU A 238 -20.24 2.40 3.95
N THR A 239 -20.01 3.18 2.89
CA THR A 239 -20.89 3.19 1.72
C THR A 239 -20.84 1.88 0.94
N LEU A 240 -19.67 1.22 0.88
CA LEU A 240 -19.51 -0.12 0.33
C LEU A 240 -20.21 -1.17 1.19
N GLY A 241 -20.05 -1.14 2.52
CA GLY A 241 -20.71 -2.05 3.45
C GLY A 241 -22.23 -2.00 3.34
N MET A 242 -22.80 -0.80 3.28
CA MET A 242 -24.22 -0.60 3.03
C MET A 242 -24.65 -1.18 1.67
N ALA A 243 -23.86 -0.97 0.59
CA ALA A 243 -24.18 -1.50 -0.74
C ALA A 243 -24.19 -3.04 -0.75
N ILE A 244 -23.19 -3.67 -0.15
CA ILE A 244 -23.08 -5.14 -0.06
C ILE A 244 -24.19 -5.71 0.82
N SER A 245 -24.59 -5.03 1.89
CA SER A 245 -25.72 -5.45 2.72
C SER A 245 -27.03 -5.55 1.93
N GLY A 246 -27.17 -4.75 0.86
CA GLY A 246 -28.30 -4.85 -0.09
C GLY A 246 -28.41 -6.20 -0.79
N LEU A 247 -27.32 -6.95 -0.90
CA LEU A 247 -27.25 -8.29 -1.51
C LEU A 247 -27.42 -9.43 -0.48
N ALA A 248 -27.22 -9.14 0.81
CA ALA A 248 -27.35 -10.13 1.88
C ALA A 248 -28.80 -10.29 2.33
N SER A 249 -29.22 -11.51 2.64
CA SER A 249 -30.54 -11.80 3.21
C SER A 249 -30.50 -12.06 4.72
N SER A 250 -29.31 -12.31 5.29
CA SER A 250 -29.09 -12.55 6.71
C SER A 250 -27.74 -12.03 7.15
N GLU A 251 -27.58 -11.79 8.46
CA GLU A 251 -26.29 -11.39 9.05
C GLU A 251 -25.20 -12.42 8.77
N PHE A 252 -25.53 -13.70 8.79
CA PHE A 252 -24.61 -14.77 8.45
C PHE A 252 -24.09 -14.65 7.01
N GLN A 253 -24.96 -14.34 6.06
CA GLN A 253 -24.57 -14.11 4.66
C GLN A 253 -23.71 -12.84 4.52
N MET A 254 -24.01 -11.80 5.28
CA MET A 254 -23.18 -10.58 5.30
C MET A 254 -21.76 -10.89 5.77
N VAL A 255 -21.62 -11.69 6.84
CA VAL A 255 -20.29 -12.14 7.33
C VAL A 255 -19.54 -12.96 6.28
N GLN A 256 -20.23 -13.77 5.48
CA GLN A 256 -19.61 -14.52 4.37
C GLN A 256 -19.08 -13.63 3.23
N PHE A 257 -19.66 -12.44 3.03
CA PHE A 257 -19.15 -11.49 2.05
C PHE A 257 -17.84 -10.81 2.48
N ILE A 258 -17.55 -10.78 3.79
CA ILE A 258 -16.33 -10.16 4.32
C ILE A 258 -15.07 -10.72 3.66
N PRO A 259 -14.77 -12.02 3.74
CA PRO A 259 -13.55 -12.56 3.13
C PRO A 259 -13.50 -12.33 1.62
N ILE A 260 -14.64 -12.36 0.93
CA ILE A 260 -14.72 -12.18 -0.53
C ILE A 260 -14.39 -10.74 -0.93
N ILE A 261 -14.78 -9.77 -0.12
CA ILE A 261 -14.57 -8.34 -0.41
C ILE A 261 -13.24 -7.87 0.16
N ILE A 262 -12.91 -8.25 1.40
CA ILE A 262 -11.78 -7.69 2.14
C ILE A 262 -10.46 -8.34 1.73
N ILE A 263 -10.43 -9.67 1.59
CA ILE A 263 -9.17 -10.38 1.30
C ILE A 263 -8.54 -9.91 -0.03
N PRO A 264 -9.27 -9.85 -1.16
CA PRO A 264 -8.70 -9.32 -2.39
C PRO A 264 -8.19 -7.88 -2.24
N GLN A 265 -8.89 -7.03 -1.46
CA GLN A 265 -8.44 -5.67 -1.22
C GLN A 265 -7.13 -5.62 -0.44
N ILE A 266 -6.96 -6.44 0.60
CA ILE A 266 -5.72 -6.51 1.37
C ILE A 266 -4.54 -6.93 0.48
N PHE A 267 -4.73 -7.93 -0.37
CA PHE A 267 -3.66 -8.40 -1.26
C PHE A 267 -3.32 -7.41 -2.37
N LEU A 268 -4.32 -6.69 -2.89
CA LEU A 268 -4.14 -5.78 -4.02
C LEU A 268 -3.87 -4.33 -3.61
N CYS A 269 -3.95 -3.97 -2.32
CA CYS A 269 -3.76 -2.59 -1.86
C CYS A 269 -2.30 -2.11 -1.83
N GLY A 270 -1.36 -2.92 -2.34
CA GLY A 270 0.06 -2.59 -2.32
C GLY A 270 0.78 -2.97 -1.02
N LEU A 271 0.16 -3.79 -0.16
CA LEU A 271 0.83 -4.35 1.03
C LEU A 271 2.01 -5.26 0.65
N PHE A 272 1.90 -5.92 -0.49
CA PHE A 272 2.90 -6.80 -1.08
C PHE A 272 3.37 -6.23 -2.41
N SER A 273 4.62 -6.50 -2.80
CA SER A 273 5.12 -6.19 -4.13
C SER A 273 4.36 -7.02 -5.17
N LEU A 274 3.68 -6.34 -6.10
CA LEU A 274 2.84 -6.97 -7.10
C LEU A 274 3.53 -6.96 -8.46
N THR A 275 3.30 -8.01 -9.25
CA THR A 275 3.69 -7.98 -10.67
C THR A 275 2.81 -7.01 -11.47
N PRO A 276 3.27 -6.47 -12.62
CA PRO A 276 2.55 -5.44 -13.38
C PRO A 276 1.09 -5.77 -13.69
N GLY A 277 0.75 -7.06 -13.87
CA GLY A 277 -0.63 -7.51 -14.11
C GLY A 277 -1.53 -7.36 -12.88
N TRP A 278 -1.01 -7.66 -11.69
CA TRP A 278 -1.74 -7.51 -10.43
C TRP A 278 -1.85 -6.05 -9.99
N GLU A 279 -0.85 -5.22 -10.26
CA GLU A 279 -0.92 -3.77 -10.04
C GLU A 279 -2.07 -3.12 -10.83
N LEU A 280 -2.27 -3.55 -12.08
CA LEU A 280 -3.39 -3.07 -12.87
C LEU A 280 -4.74 -3.41 -12.23
N LEU A 281 -4.88 -4.61 -11.66
CA LEU A 281 -6.06 -4.99 -10.88
C LEU A 281 -6.18 -4.20 -9.58
N GLY A 282 -5.07 -3.92 -8.92
CA GLY A 282 -5.00 -3.06 -7.74
C GLY A 282 -5.61 -1.67 -7.96
N LYS A 283 -5.47 -1.10 -9.16
CA LYS A 283 -6.07 0.21 -9.51
C LYS A 283 -7.60 0.22 -9.46
N PHE A 284 -8.25 -0.93 -9.54
CA PHE A 284 -9.72 -1.04 -9.37
C PHE A 284 -10.14 -1.25 -7.92
N VAL A 285 -9.20 -1.39 -7.02
CA VAL A 285 -9.44 -1.66 -5.61
C VAL A 285 -9.37 -0.35 -4.82
N PRO A 286 -10.48 0.06 -4.16
CA PRO A 286 -10.51 1.34 -3.47
C PRO A 286 -9.50 1.48 -2.34
N LEU A 287 -9.17 0.40 -1.63
CA LEU A 287 -8.22 0.41 -0.52
C LEU A 287 -6.78 0.73 -0.97
N THR A 288 -6.42 0.47 -2.22
CA THR A 288 -5.11 0.79 -2.81
C THR A 288 -4.76 2.28 -2.65
N TYR A 289 -5.72 3.14 -2.95
CA TYR A 289 -5.53 4.59 -2.86
C TYR A 289 -5.43 5.07 -1.40
N SER A 290 -6.16 4.42 -0.49
CA SER A 290 -6.05 4.72 0.94
C SER A 290 -4.69 4.35 1.51
N VAL A 291 -4.20 3.16 1.19
CA VAL A 291 -2.89 2.67 1.64
C VAL A 291 -1.76 3.46 0.98
N GLY A 292 -1.86 3.76 -0.32
CA GLY A 292 -0.91 4.61 -1.03
C GLY A 292 -0.78 5.98 -0.38
N ALA A 293 -1.90 6.70 -0.20
CA ALA A 293 -1.90 8.01 0.45
C ALA A 293 -1.36 7.97 1.90
N LEU A 294 -1.65 6.91 2.66
CA LEU A 294 -1.11 6.76 4.03
C LEU A 294 0.41 6.59 4.01
N ARG A 295 0.95 5.79 3.09
CA ARG A 295 2.41 5.62 2.93
C ARG A 295 3.08 6.92 2.54
N GLU A 296 2.53 7.64 1.56
CA GLU A 296 3.06 8.94 1.13
C GLU A 296 3.16 9.93 2.29
N VAL A 297 2.16 9.97 3.17
CA VAL A 297 2.19 10.86 4.32
C VAL A 297 3.06 10.31 5.44
N MET A 298 2.91 9.03 5.81
CA MET A 298 3.55 8.49 7.00
C MET A 298 5.03 8.19 6.79
N LEU A 299 5.42 7.65 5.62
CA LEU A 299 6.79 7.21 5.35
C LEU A 299 7.60 8.24 4.55
N HIS A 300 6.97 8.93 3.59
CA HIS A 300 7.66 9.91 2.75
C HIS A 300 7.52 11.34 3.26
N GLY A 301 6.59 11.60 4.21
CA GLY A 301 6.35 12.93 4.76
C GLY A 301 5.65 13.88 3.78
N ASN A 302 5.09 13.35 2.69
CA ASN A 302 4.46 14.12 1.62
C ASN A 302 3.19 14.84 2.10
N GLY A 303 2.85 15.93 1.41
CA GLY A 303 1.73 16.80 1.74
C GLY A 303 0.47 16.51 0.91
N ILE A 304 -0.56 17.32 1.13
CA ILE A 304 -1.84 17.20 0.43
C ILE A 304 -1.70 17.37 -1.09
N GLY A 305 -0.66 18.08 -1.56
CA GLY A 305 -0.37 18.29 -2.97
C GLY A 305 0.01 17.00 -3.72
N ASP A 306 0.54 16.02 -3.01
CA ASP A 306 1.02 14.77 -3.59
C ASP A 306 -0.07 13.69 -3.56
N ILE A 307 -0.92 13.71 -2.53
CA ILE A 307 -1.98 12.70 -2.29
C ILE A 307 -3.36 13.10 -2.83
N TRP A 308 -3.53 14.28 -3.44
CA TRP A 308 -4.85 14.82 -3.83
C TRP A 308 -5.60 13.91 -4.82
N LEU A 309 -4.88 13.24 -5.73
CA LEU A 309 -5.46 12.29 -6.67
C LEU A 309 -6.07 11.09 -5.95
N ASP A 310 -5.36 10.53 -4.97
CA ASP A 310 -5.84 9.41 -4.17
C ASP A 310 -7.10 9.79 -3.39
N LEU A 311 -7.10 10.98 -2.78
CA LEU A 311 -8.27 11.50 -2.08
C LEU A 311 -9.47 11.66 -3.02
N LEU A 312 -9.27 12.16 -4.25
CA LEU A 312 -10.33 12.25 -5.25
C LEU A 312 -10.87 10.88 -5.67
N VAL A 313 -10.00 9.89 -5.83
CA VAL A 313 -10.41 8.53 -6.18
C VAL A 313 -11.21 7.90 -5.05
N ILE A 314 -10.78 8.05 -3.79
CA ILE A 314 -11.52 7.56 -2.61
C ILE A 314 -12.92 8.21 -2.54
N LEU A 315 -13.01 9.52 -2.76
CA LEU A 315 -14.30 10.24 -2.83
C LEU A 315 -15.15 9.75 -4.01
N GLY A 316 -14.53 9.49 -5.16
CA GLY A 316 -15.20 8.92 -6.34
C GLY A 316 -15.83 7.56 -6.05
N PHE A 317 -15.10 6.64 -5.41
CA PHE A 317 -15.63 5.35 -4.97
C PHE A 317 -16.76 5.52 -3.95
N SER A 318 -16.61 6.42 -2.98
CA SER A 318 -17.64 6.71 -2.00
C SER A 318 -18.94 7.18 -2.67
N ALA A 319 -18.83 8.11 -3.62
CA ALA A 319 -19.98 8.61 -4.38
C ALA A 319 -20.61 7.50 -5.24
N PHE A 320 -19.79 6.68 -5.90
CA PHE A 320 -20.27 5.53 -6.67
C PHE A 320 -21.06 4.54 -5.80
N PHE A 321 -20.54 4.17 -4.63
CA PHE A 321 -21.23 3.27 -3.71
C PHE A 321 -22.51 3.91 -3.12
N MET A 322 -22.51 5.22 -2.86
CA MET A 322 -23.75 5.93 -2.48
C MET A 322 -24.83 5.83 -3.58
N LEU A 323 -24.45 6.02 -4.84
CA LEU A 323 -25.38 5.90 -5.95
C LEU A 323 -25.90 4.47 -6.12
N LEU A 324 -25.06 3.46 -5.89
CA LEU A 324 -25.49 2.05 -5.84
C LEU A 324 -26.53 1.83 -4.71
N ASN A 325 -26.29 2.36 -3.51
CA ASN A 325 -27.23 2.26 -2.40
C ASN A 325 -28.59 2.87 -2.75
N VAL A 326 -28.60 4.06 -3.33
CA VAL A 326 -29.86 4.69 -3.80
C VAL A 326 -30.56 3.84 -4.86
N SER A 327 -29.80 3.20 -5.74
CA SER A 327 -30.32 2.33 -6.80
C SER A 327 -30.94 1.06 -6.21
N PHE A 328 -30.30 0.43 -5.21
CA PHE A 328 -30.86 -0.74 -4.52
C PHE A 328 -32.15 -0.40 -3.80
N LEU A 329 -32.23 0.75 -3.11
CA LEU A 329 -33.46 1.23 -2.50
C LEU A 329 -34.60 1.51 -3.50
N ARG A 330 -34.25 1.80 -4.78
CA ARG A 330 -35.26 1.94 -5.84
C ARG A 330 -35.88 0.60 -6.23
N LYS A 331 -35.13 -0.46 -6.23
CA LYS A 331 -35.57 -1.79 -6.66
C LYS A 331 -36.48 -2.47 -5.60
N GLN A 332 -36.30 -2.15 -4.32
CA GLN A 332 -37.08 -2.75 -3.22
C GLN A 332 -38.58 -2.31 -3.18
N ARG A 333 -39.01 -1.32 -3.98
CA ARG A 333 -40.41 -0.83 -4.00
C ARG A 333 -41.31 -1.53 -5.02
N SER A 334 -40.88 -2.59 -5.69
CA SER A 334 -41.68 -3.26 -6.72
C SER A 334 -42.33 -4.57 -6.26
N ILE A 335 -42.64 -4.69 -4.95
CA ILE A 335 -43.47 -5.79 -4.42
C ILE A 335 -44.69 -5.18 -3.77
#